data_fcc54885494acae404e7b515cc81e47a
#
_entry.id   fcc54885494acae404e7b515cc81e47a
#
_cell.length_a   1.000
_cell.length_b   1.000
_cell.length_c   1.000
_cell.angle_alpha   90.00
_cell.angle_beta   90.00
_cell.angle_gamma   90.00
#
_symmetry.space_group_name_H-M   'P 1'
#
loop_
_entity.id
_entity.type
_entity.pdbx_description
1 polymer ?
#
loop_
_entity_poly.entity_id
_entity_poly.type
_entity_poly.pdbx_seq_one_letter_code
_entity_poly.pdbx_strand_id
1 'polypeptide(L)'
;MNEERLQWRTNPAIIAQYFTGEDLPTDIDIHLKPNEACVVIEDGKITGVATAQRLTVNPKLGTLSRLLSKKDPFRSFLFVHTGPHEVLVKLNGHWNDGTEGKGAAGLKIRFNNDELGRLLSFPADGKTSITLGDIASSMELEINQKFASAHMSTVNSSSAKEDRDMATLLESGLRNIAQTALTDIGAQLDRVWMSWVPSDHERVMGMRSELEVLAERGRLIASRDNEMMQQQLDVEIRKLESSHQLLVAGKEYEAKSEAAGDIARIRARAEKEKEQWNVMVQRSRLEEGLKDENTLRGREREKDGIHHDMDVDDLKRMREDKRRVWLREQEKTVQEHNNEMLKTTLDAIREAEEED
;
A
#
# COMPACT_ATOMS: atom_id res chain seq x y z
N MET A 1 15.23 -4.51 41.22
CA MET A 1 15.56 -3.26 40.50
C MET A 1 15.13 -3.44 39.09
N ASN A 2 14.06 -2.74 38.66
CA ASN A 2 13.69 -2.72 37.25
C ASN A 2 14.79 -1.97 36.51
N GLU A 3 15.58 -2.66 35.73
CA GLU A 3 16.46 -2.02 34.75
C GLU A 3 15.52 -1.33 33.75
N GLU A 4 15.33 -0.03 33.90
CA GLU A 4 14.66 0.79 32.88
C GLU A 4 15.53 0.73 31.62
N ARG A 5 15.13 -0.13 30.71
CA ARG A 5 15.76 -0.20 29.40
C ARG A 5 15.32 1.01 28.58
N LEU A 6 16.24 1.87 28.23
CA LEU A 6 15.96 2.96 27.31
C LEU A 6 15.53 2.39 25.97
N GLN A 7 14.27 2.60 25.62
CA GLN A 7 13.75 2.30 24.30
C GLN A 7 13.80 3.59 23.47
N TRP A 8 14.93 3.84 22.82
CA TRP A 8 15.14 5.06 22.05
C TRP A 8 14.25 5.16 20.83
N ARG A 9 13.75 4.04 20.31
CA ARG A 9 12.90 3.96 19.13
C ARG A 9 11.50 3.50 19.51
N THR A 10 10.56 4.43 19.63
CA THR A 10 9.16 4.16 19.96
C THR A 10 8.29 3.97 18.74
N ASN A 11 8.69 4.55 17.59
CA ASN A 11 7.99 4.48 16.31
C ASN A 11 8.91 3.89 15.24
N PRO A 12 8.45 2.89 14.45
CA PRO A 12 9.23 2.32 13.34
C PRO A 12 9.66 3.33 12.27
N ALA A 13 8.93 4.44 12.11
CA ALA A 13 9.28 5.50 11.18
C ALA A 13 10.50 6.32 11.60
N ILE A 14 10.86 6.33 12.91
CA ILE A 14 12.04 7.01 13.42
C ILE A 14 13.25 6.17 13.05
N ILE A 15 14.20 6.76 12.35
CA ILE A 15 15.47 6.15 11.97
C ILE A 15 16.62 6.62 12.82
N ALA A 16 16.55 7.84 13.35
CA ALA A 16 17.54 8.34 14.29
C ALA A 16 16.88 9.24 15.36
N GLN A 17 17.46 9.21 16.54
CA GLN A 17 17.00 10.01 17.67
C GLN A 17 18.20 10.65 18.34
N TYR A 18 18.16 11.96 18.49
CA TYR A 18 19.18 12.75 19.17
C TYR A 18 18.75 13.01 20.61
N PHE A 19 19.67 12.80 21.53
CA PHE A 19 19.52 13.10 22.95
C PHE A 19 20.68 13.95 23.43
N THR A 20 20.38 14.92 24.26
CA THR A 20 21.41 15.58 25.06
C THR A 20 21.71 14.74 26.31
N GLY A 21 22.83 14.98 26.95
CA GLY A 21 23.17 14.28 28.20
C GLY A 21 22.17 14.57 29.34
N GLU A 22 21.42 15.67 29.25
CA GLU A 22 20.36 16.03 30.21
C GLU A 22 19.09 15.19 30.00
N ASP A 23 18.84 14.75 28.78
CA ASP A 23 17.66 13.93 28.41
C ASP A 23 17.80 12.47 28.85
N LEU A 24 19.00 12.03 29.18
CA LEU A 24 19.29 10.64 29.49
C LEU A 24 19.69 10.46 30.98
N PRO A 25 19.15 9.41 31.64
CA PRO A 25 19.62 9.05 32.96
C PRO A 25 21.15 8.78 32.99
N THR A 26 21.79 9.08 34.10
CA THR A 26 23.21 8.74 34.29
C THR A 26 23.38 7.23 34.49
N ASP A 27 24.48 6.67 33.97
CA ASP A 27 24.84 5.24 34.04
C ASP A 27 23.79 4.28 33.45
N ILE A 28 23.08 4.71 32.41
CA ILE A 28 22.13 3.80 31.74
C ILE A 28 22.87 2.89 30.75
N ASP A 29 22.62 1.60 30.86
CA ASP A 29 23.14 0.61 29.96
C ASP A 29 22.15 0.37 28.79
N ILE A 30 22.61 0.56 27.59
CA ILE A 30 21.84 0.35 26.36
C ILE A 30 22.44 -0.82 25.59
N HIS A 31 21.59 -1.73 25.15
CA HIS A 31 21.97 -2.82 24.27
C HIS A 31 21.58 -2.42 22.84
N LEU A 32 22.59 -2.11 22.01
CA LEU A 32 22.40 -1.83 20.59
C LEU A 32 22.18 -3.15 19.84
N LYS A 33 21.13 -3.20 19.05
CA LYS A 33 20.83 -4.32 18.15
C LYS A 33 21.77 -4.32 16.95
N PRO A 34 21.84 -5.42 16.16
CA PRO A 34 22.77 -5.52 15.02
C PRO A 34 22.69 -4.39 13.99
N ASN A 35 21.50 -3.80 13.81
CA ASN A 35 21.29 -2.68 12.88
C ASN A 35 21.14 -1.34 13.61
N GLU A 36 21.66 -1.23 14.80
CA GLU A 36 21.63 0.00 15.58
C GLU A 36 23.05 0.46 15.86
N ALA A 37 23.23 1.76 15.80
CA ALA A 37 24.49 2.43 16.14
C ALA A 37 24.20 3.64 17.00
N CYS A 38 25.19 4.04 17.81
CA CYS A 38 25.14 5.25 18.59
C CYS A 38 26.39 6.09 18.30
N VAL A 39 26.19 7.29 17.80
CA VAL A 39 27.26 8.30 17.65
C VAL A 39 27.36 9.06 18.97
N VAL A 40 28.54 9.05 19.56
CA VAL A 40 28.85 9.76 20.81
C VAL A 40 29.50 11.09 20.44
N ILE A 41 28.97 12.16 21.01
CA ILE A 41 29.43 13.52 20.75
C ILE A 41 29.81 14.14 22.09
N GLU A 42 31.02 14.65 22.23
CA GLU A 42 31.50 15.36 23.40
C GLU A 42 31.99 16.74 22.98
N ASP A 43 31.49 17.75 23.67
CA ASP A 43 31.81 19.18 23.37
C ASP A 43 31.69 19.55 21.90
N GLY A 44 30.65 19.02 21.24
CA GLY A 44 30.36 19.26 19.82
C GLY A 44 31.23 18.47 18.84
N LYS A 45 32.08 17.54 19.29
CA LYS A 45 32.91 16.70 18.45
C LYS A 45 32.49 15.23 18.56
N ILE A 46 32.46 14.56 17.44
CA ILE A 46 32.23 13.11 17.41
C ILE A 46 33.45 12.42 18.00
N THR A 47 33.25 11.69 19.09
CA THR A 47 34.31 10.96 19.77
C THR A 47 34.33 9.48 19.41
N GLY A 48 33.21 8.94 18.93
CA GLY A 48 33.14 7.55 18.51
C GLY A 48 31.76 7.14 18.01
N VAL A 49 31.72 5.96 17.39
CA VAL A 49 30.50 5.28 16.97
C VAL A 49 30.49 3.89 17.60
N ALA A 50 29.49 3.61 18.40
CA ALA A 50 29.26 2.30 19.01
C ALA A 50 28.26 1.50 18.15
N THR A 51 28.55 0.23 17.90
CA THR A 51 27.69 -0.67 17.12
C THR A 51 27.56 -2.03 17.79
N ALA A 52 26.35 -2.60 17.78
CA ALA A 52 26.05 -3.99 18.18
C ALA A 52 26.71 -4.44 19.51
N GLN A 53 26.73 -3.54 20.50
CA GLN A 53 27.38 -3.80 21.80
C GLN A 53 26.56 -3.18 22.95
N ARG A 54 26.91 -3.55 24.15
CA ARG A 54 26.44 -2.86 25.36
C ARG A 54 27.19 -1.54 25.47
N LEU A 55 26.45 -0.45 25.55
CA LEU A 55 26.97 0.90 25.71
C LEU A 55 26.45 1.47 27.01
N THR A 56 27.35 1.87 27.92
CA THR A 56 26.98 2.67 29.09
C THR A 56 26.92 4.12 28.65
N VAL A 57 25.72 4.67 28.62
CA VAL A 57 25.47 6.04 28.20
C VAL A 57 25.54 6.95 29.42
N ASN A 58 26.12 8.13 29.25
CA ASN A 58 26.24 9.14 30.28
C ASN A 58 26.87 8.60 31.61
N PRO A 59 28.06 7.96 31.54
CA PRO A 59 28.68 7.36 32.72
C PRO A 59 29.00 8.40 33.74
N LYS A 60 28.80 8.06 35.04
CA LYS A 60 29.20 8.92 36.15
C LYS A 60 30.70 9.03 36.17
N LEU A 61 31.19 10.25 36.27
CA LEU A 61 32.61 10.47 36.51
C LEU A 61 33.01 9.92 37.88
N GLY A 62 34.04 9.12 37.88
CA GLY A 62 34.63 8.62 39.12
C GLY A 62 35.08 9.76 40.06
N THR A 63 35.09 9.50 41.35
CA THR A 63 35.45 10.48 42.38
C THR A 63 36.83 11.16 42.17
N LEU A 64 37.79 10.47 41.58
CA LEU A 64 39.10 11.00 41.20
C LEU A 64 39.05 12.05 40.08
N SER A 65 38.17 11.88 39.08
CA SER A 65 38.00 12.85 37.97
C SER A 65 37.34 14.15 38.45
N ARG A 66 36.45 14.05 39.47
CA ARG A 66 35.82 15.21 40.11
C ARG A 66 36.83 16.04 40.92
N LEU A 67 37.78 15.37 41.55
CA LEU A 67 38.86 16.03 42.31
C LEU A 67 39.86 16.78 41.40
N LEU A 68 40.00 16.38 40.14
CA LEU A 68 40.92 16.99 39.16
C LEU A 68 40.31 18.17 38.40
N SER A 69 39.15 18.71 38.83
CA SER A 69 38.51 19.92 38.33
C SER A 69 38.26 19.94 36.79
N LYS A 70 38.20 18.78 36.14
CA LYS A 70 37.71 18.74 34.79
C LYS A 70 36.19 18.90 34.81
N LYS A 71 35.71 19.96 34.18
CA LYS A 71 34.27 20.09 33.87
C LYS A 71 33.82 18.85 33.10
N ASP A 72 32.67 18.32 33.50
CA ASP A 72 32.07 17.23 32.73
C ASP A 72 31.86 17.71 31.28
N PRO A 73 32.35 16.99 30.27
CA PRO A 73 32.12 17.36 28.89
C PRO A 73 30.62 17.35 28.61
N PHE A 74 30.16 18.30 27.84
CA PHE A 74 28.77 18.30 27.34
C PHE A 74 28.64 17.12 26.37
N ARG A 75 27.86 16.13 26.77
CA ARG A 75 27.63 14.92 25.96
C ARG A 75 26.28 14.97 25.24
N SER A 76 26.28 14.44 24.05
CA SER A 76 25.06 14.13 23.34
C SER A 76 25.23 12.85 22.55
N PHE A 77 24.11 12.24 22.21
CA PHE A 77 24.04 10.91 21.63
C PHE A 77 23.07 10.90 20.47
N LEU A 78 23.50 10.38 19.32
CA LEU A 78 22.63 10.14 18.20
C LEU A 78 22.49 8.64 18.00
N PHE A 79 21.35 8.08 18.35
CA PHE A 79 21.00 6.70 18.07
C PHE A 79 20.48 6.59 16.67
N VAL A 80 20.97 5.63 15.90
CA VAL A 80 20.62 5.45 14.49
C VAL A 80 20.30 3.98 14.21
N HIS A 81 19.20 3.74 13.52
CA HIS A 81 18.94 2.46 12.90
C HIS A 81 19.53 2.48 11.48
N THR A 82 20.59 1.70 11.25
CA THR A 82 21.39 1.79 10.02
C THR A 82 20.72 1.17 8.79
N GLY A 83 19.61 0.49 8.97
CA GLY A 83 18.81 -0.03 7.86
C GLY A 83 18.96 -1.53 7.62
N PRO A 84 18.46 -2.00 6.48
CA PRO A 84 17.96 -1.24 5.32
C PRO A 84 16.64 -0.51 5.58
N HIS A 85 16.49 0.65 4.95
CA HIS A 85 15.29 1.48 4.98
C HIS A 85 14.74 1.69 3.58
N GLU A 86 13.44 1.93 3.50
CA GLU A 86 12.74 2.23 2.26
C GLU A 86 12.18 3.65 2.35
N VAL A 87 12.75 4.54 1.53
CA VAL A 87 12.37 5.95 1.47
C VAL A 87 11.60 6.18 0.18
N LEU A 88 10.45 6.83 0.29
CA LEU A 88 9.64 7.21 -0.86
C LEU A 88 9.78 8.71 -1.11
N VAL A 89 10.24 9.05 -2.30
CA VAL A 89 10.40 10.42 -2.79
C VAL A 89 9.37 10.65 -3.89
N LYS A 90 8.67 11.76 -3.85
CA LYS A 90 7.73 12.12 -4.92
C LYS A 90 8.52 12.60 -6.14
N LEU A 91 8.07 12.17 -7.30
CA LEU A 91 8.58 12.62 -8.57
C LEU A 91 7.53 13.48 -9.26
N ASN A 92 7.90 14.71 -9.58
CA ASN A 92 7.07 15.65 -10.30
C ASN A 92 7.90 16.33 -11.40
N GLY A 93 7.33 16.44 -12.59
CA GLY A 93 8.00 17.11 -13.70
C GLY A 93 7.14 17.11 -14.95
N HIS A 94 7.71 17.56 -16.05
CA HIS A 94 7.07 17.52 -17.35
C HIS A 94 7.90 16.66 -18.30
N TRP A 95 7.21 15.79 -19.02
CA TRP A 95 7.81 15.00 -20.07
C TRP A 95 8.10 15.84 -21.31
N ASN A 96 8.89 15.31 -22.23
CA ASN A 96 9.21 15.98 -23.50
C ASN A 96 7.96 16.31 -24.34
N ASP A 97 6.90 15.53 -24.21
CA ASP A 97 5.61 15.73 -24.86
C ASP A 97 4.72 16.79 -24.17
N GLY A 98 5.24 17.48 -23.15
CA GLY A 98 4.52 18.51 -22.38
C GLY A 98 3.53 17.97 -21.38
N THR A 99 3.36 16.64 -21.28
CA THR A 99 2.47 16.04 -20.29
C THR A 99 3.10 16.10 -18.89
N GLU A 100 2.26 16.29 -17.87
CA GLU A 100 2.70 16.28 -16.48
C GLU A 100 3.03 14.84 -16.04
N GLY A 101 4.24 14.64 -15.52
CA GLY A 101 4.69 13.39 -14.93
C GLY A 101 4.62 13.46 -13.43
N LYS A 102 3.71 12.68 -12.83
CA LYS A 102 3.60 12.47 -11.39
C LYS A 102 3.92 11.02 -11.06
N GLY A 103 4.73 10.83 -10.03
CA GLY A 103 5.12 9.49 -9.64
C GLY A 103 5.77 9.45 -8.26
N ALA A 104 6.33 8.30 -7.94
CA ALA A 104 7.12 8.11 -6.75
C ALA A 104 8.36 7.28 -7.08
N ALA A 105 9.47 7.63 -6.47
CA ALA A 105 10.68 6.83 -6.43
C ALA A 105 10.80 6.14 -5.09
N GLY A 106 10.99 4.84 -5.10
CA GLY A 106 11.37 4.10 -3.91
C GLY A 106 12.88 3.91 -3.87
N LEU A 107 13.49 4.36 -2.79
CA LEU A 107 14.92 4.28 -2.55
C LEU A 107 15.17 3.35 -1.38
N LYS A 108 15.82 2.21 -1.63
CA LYS A 108 16.29 1.36 -0.56
C LYS A 108 17.67 1.82 -0.13
N ILE A 109 17.77 2.31 1.09
CA ILE A 109 18.98 2.95 1.59
C ILE A 109 19.51 2.24 2.84
N ARG A 110 20.79 2.44 3.09
CA ARG A 110 21.48 1.99 4.30
C ARG A 110 22.46 3.06 4.75
N PHE A 111 22.55 3.28 6.06
CA PHE A 111 23.54 4.21 6.59
C PHE A 111 24.86 3.50 6.86
N ASN A 112 25.95 4.14 6.45
CA ASN A 112 27.29 3.66 6.72
C ASN A 112 27.72 4.14 8.11
N ASN A 113 28.23 3.23 8.93
CA ASN A 113 28.64 3.54 10.30
C ASN A 113 29.68 4.67 10.38
N ASP A 114 30.58 4.74 9.40
CA ASP A 114 31.65 5.74 9.37
C ASP A 114 31.14 7.16 9.03
N GLU A 115 29.94 7.26 8.44
CA GLU A 115 29.36 8.52 7.96
C GLU A 115 28.13 8.98 8.76
N LEU A 116 27.76 8.26 9.82
CA LEU A 116 26.57 8.59 10.63
C LEU A 116 26.58 10.02 11.20
N GLY A 117 27.77 10.58 11.36
CA GLY A 117 27.93 11.98 11.80
C GLY A 117 27.30 13.01 10.87
N ARG A 118 27.08 12.70 9.59
CA ARG A 118 26.40 13.59 8.65
C ARG A 118 24.93 13.81 9.00
N LEU A 119 24.31 12.85 9.67
CA LEU A 119 22.93 13.00 10.17
C LEU A 119 22.78 14.10 11.25
N LEU A 120 23.88 14.60 11.81
CA LEU A 120 23.84 15.69 12.78
C LEU A 120 23.40 17.02 12.19
N SER A 121 23.32 17.15 10.87
CA SER A 121 22.68 18.29 10.21
C SER A 121 21.22 18.47 10.64
N PHE A 122 20.47 17.38 10.85
CA PHE A 122 19.07 17.46 11.28
C PHE A 122 18.88 17.99 12.70
N PRO A 123 19.62 17.52 13.74
CA PRO A 123 19.60 18.14 15.05
C PRO A 123 20.07 19.58 15.05
N ALA A 124 21.04 19.95 14.20
CA ALA A 124 21.47 21.34 14.04
C ALA A 124 20.32 22.24 13.58
N ASP A 125 19.39 21.71 12.77
CA ASP A 125 18.16 22.38 12.36
C ASP A 125 17.02 22.28 13.39
N GLY A 126 17.31 21.80 14.60
CA GLY A 126 16.36 21.71 15.72
C GLY A 126 15.52 20.43 15.77
N LYS A 127 15.78 19.43 14.93
CA LYS A 127 15.05 18.16 14.92
C LYS A 127 15.73 17.12 15.81
N THR A 128 15.11 16.77 16.89
CA THR A 128 15.63 15.71 17.80
C THR A 128 15.31 14.29 17.31
N SER A 129 14.25 14.13 16.50
CA SER A 129 13.82 12.85 15.94
C SER A 129 13.87 12.94 14.41
N ILE A 130 14.59 12.03 13.77
CA ILE A 130 14.75 11.98 12.32
C ILE A 130 13.93 10.79 11.81
N THR A 131 13.00 11.07 10.91
CA THR A 131 12.11 10.09 10.29
C THR A 131 12.52 9.80 8.85
N LEU A 132 11.94 8.74 8.26
CA LEU A 132 12.06 8.47 6.82
C LEU A 132 11.50 9.63 5.98
N GLY A 133 10.45 10.30 6.47
CA GLY A 133 9.89 11.49 5.82
C GLY A 133 10.85 12.68 5.81
N ASP A 134 11.62 12.87 6.88
CA ASP A 134 12.64 13.93 6.94
C ASP A 134 13.75 13.69 5.92
N ILE A 135 14.20 12.43 5.79
CA ILE A 135 15.17 12.06 4.77
C ILE A 135 14.61 12.27 3.35
N ALA A 136 13.36 11.84 3.11
CA ALA A 136 12.69 12.08 1.82
C ALA A 136 12.66 13.58 1.49
N SER A 137 12.20 14.39 2.45
CA SER A 137 12.04 15.83 2.27
C SER A 137 13.37 16.57 2.02
N SER A 138 14.46 16.12 2.65
CA SER A 138 15.78 16.75 2.50
C SER A 138 16.33 16.64 1.07
N MET A 139 15.98 15.57 0.35
CA MET A 139 16.48 15.30 -1.00
C MET A 139 15.44 15.52 -2.11
N GLU A 140 14.14 15.66 -1.77
CA GLU A 140 13.05 15.69 -2.75
C GLU A 140 13.20 16.80 -3.77
N LEU A 141 13.52 18.02 -3.31
CA LEU A 141 13.67 19.17 -4.20
C LEU A 141 14.82 18.98 -5.19
N GLU A 142 15.98 18.54 -4.71
CA GLU A 142 17.17 18.34 -5.52
C GLU A 142 16.96 17.22 -6.54
N ILE A 143 16.39 16.09 -6.09
CA ILE A 143 16.10 14.96 -6.97
C ILE A 143 15.13 15.40 -8.07
N ASN A 144 14.01 16.07 -7.71
CA ASN A 144 13.03 16.51 -8.70
C ASN A 144 13.63 17.47 -9.72
N GLN A 145 14.37 18.49 -9.27
CA GLN A 145 14.96 19.46 -10.19
C GLN A 145 15.95 18.81 -11.17
N LYS A 146 16.87 18.00 -10.65
CA LYS A 146 17.89 17.34 -11.48
C LYS A 146 17.28 16.27 -12.38
N PHE A 147 16.35 15.48 -11.87
CA PHE A 147 15.72 14.41 -12.62
C PHE A 147 14.77 14.93 -13.70
N ALA A 148 13.96 15.94 -13.38
CA ALA A 148 13.07 16.55 -14.36
C ALA A 148 13.85 17.17 -15.52
N SER A 149 14.92 17.94 -15.22
CA SER A 149 15.72 18.62 -16.25
C SER A 149 16.58 17.69 -17.08
N ALA A 150 17.18 16.66 -16.48
CA ALA A 150 18.14 15.80 -17.17
C ALA A 150 17.47 14.60 -17.88
N HIS A 151 16.33 14.13 -17.38
CA HIS A 151 15.75 12.88 -17.86
C HIS A 151 14.29 13.03 -18.33
N MET A 152 13.40 13.61 -17.52
CA MET A 152 11.98 13.69 -17.92
C MET A 152 11.77 14.57 -19.15
N SER A 153 12.47 15.70 -19.25
CA SER A 153 12.38 16.62 -20.39
C SER A 153 12.89 16.03 -21.72
N THR A 154 13.58 14.91 -21.68
CA THR A 154 14.14 14.25 -22.87
C THR A 154 13.34 13.02 -23.34
N VAL A 155 12.39 12.55 -22.56
CA VAL A 155 11.63 11.33 -22.80
C VAL A 155 10.13 11.63 -22.89
N ASN A 156 9.42 10.95 -23.77
CA ASN A 156 7.96 11.05 -23.85
C ASN A 156 7.31 10.20 -22.76
N SER A 157 6.15 10.61 -22.28
CA SER A 157 5.40 9.94 -21.21
C SER A 157 5.06 8.48 -21.52
N SER A 158 4.66 8.17 -22.76
CA SER A 158 4.38 6.81 -23.22
C SER A 158 5.63 5.92 -23.17
N SER A 159 6.77 6.42 -23.70
CA SER A 159 8.03 5.67 -23.69
C SER A 159 8.52 5.39 -22.27
N ALA A 160 8.34 6.34 -21.35
CA ALA A 160 8.75 6.16 -19.96
C ALA A 160 7.94 5.07 -19.21
N LYS A 161 6.70 4.81 -19.65
CA LYS A 161 5.78 3.87 -19.00
C LYS A 161 5.72 2.49 -19.66
N GLU A 162 5.86 2.44 -20.97
CA GLU A 162 5.64 1.24 -21.78
C GLU A 162 6.95 0.57 -22.21
N ASP A 163 8.01 1.35 -22.38
CA ASP A 163 9.33 0.85 -22.81
C ASP A 163 10.20 0.49 -21.60
N ARG A 164 10.52 -0.80 -21.50
CA ARG A 164 11.34 -1.34 -20.41
C ARG A 164 12.78 -0.82 -20.44
N ASP A 165 13.33 -0.61 -21.62
CA ASP A 165 14.72 -0.13 -21.74
C ASP A 165 14.78 1.33 -21.30
N MET A 166 13.76 2.12 -21.67
CA MET A 166 13.63 3.51 -21.24
C MET A 166 13.41 3.61 -19.72
N ALA A 167 12.57 2.76 -19.16
CA ALA A 167 12.38 2.69 -17.72
C ALA A 167 13.69 2.39 -16.98
N THR A 168 14.49 1.45 -17.50
CA THR A 168 15.80 1.11 -16.93
C THR A 168 16.78 2.27 -17.03
N LEU A 169 16.76 3.00 -18.14
CA LEU A 169 17.57 4.22 -18.33
C LEU A 169 17.20 5.30 -17.32
N LEU A 170 15.92 5.55 -17.15
CA LEU A 170 15.40 6.51 -16.16
C LEU A 170 15.77 6.10 -14.73
N GLU A 171 15.65 4.81 -14.38
CA GLU A 171 16.08 4.30 -13.08
C GLU A 171 17.57 4.48 -12.84
N SER A 172 18.39 4.25 -13.85
CA SER A 172 19.84 4.46 -13.74
C SER A 172 20.21 5.94 -13.58
N GLY A 173 19.51 6.83 -14.29
CA GLY A 173 19.65 8.27 -14.13
C GLY A 173 19.25 8.74 -12.74
N LEU A 174 18.10 8.28 -12.26
CA LEU A 174 17.62 8.56 -10.90
C LEU A 174 18.57 8.01 -9.83
N ARG A 175 19.12 6.81 -10.04
CA ARG A 175 20.12 6.20 -9.15
C ARG A 175 21.32 7.11 -8.95
N ASN A 176 21.87 7.66 -10.02
CA ASN A 176 23.04 8.53 -9.94
C ASN A 176 22.73 9.83 -9.19
N ILE A 177 21.57 10.43 -9.44
CA ILE A 177 21.14 11.65 -8.77
C ILE A 177 20.89 11.39 -7.28
N ALA A 178 20.14 10.33 -6.98
CA ALA A 178 19.80 9.96 -5.61
C ALA A 178 21.05 9.55 -4.80
N GLN A 179 22.00 8.86 -5.40
CA GLN A 179 23.26 8.50 -4.74
C GLN A 179 24.03 9.74 -4.29
N THR A 180 24.05 10.79 -5.13
CA THR A 180 24.71 12.05 -4.78
C THR A 180 24.03 12.71 -3.58
N ALA A 181 22.70 12.87 -3.60
CA ALA A 181 21.94 13.46 -2.51
C ALA A 181 22.03 12.64 -1.20
N LEU A 182 22.07 11.30 -1.31
CA LEU A 182 22.21 10.41 -0.16
C LEU A 182 23.61 10.46 0.46
N THR A 183 24.64 10.69 -0.34
CA THR A 183 26.01 10.82 0.17
C THR A 183 26.13 12.00 1.14
N ASP A 184 25.40 13.08 0.92
CA ASP A 184 25.43 14.26 1.79
C ASP A 184 24.91 13.97 3.20
N ILE A 185 24.02 13.01 3.35
CA ILE A 185 23.47 12.56 4.63
C ILE A 185 24.11 11.28 5.17
N GLY A 186 25.17 10.79 4.52
CA GLY A 186 25.90 9.58 4.94
C GLY A 186 25.17 8.27 4.66
N ALA A 187 24.24 8.27 3.69
CA ALA A 187 23.50 7.09 3.27
C ALA A 187 24.02 6.52 1.96
N GLN A 188 23.93 5.21 1.81
CA GLN A 188 24.25 4.48 0.60
C GLN A 188 22.96 3.94 -0.03
N LEU A 189 22.87 4.00 -1.35
CA LEU A 189 21.73 3.51 -2.11
C LEU A 189 21.95 2.04 -2.51
N ASP A 190 21.13 1.15 -1.97
CA ASP A 190 21.14 -0.28 -2.35
C ASP A 190 20.35 -0.50 -3.64
N ARG A 191 19.13 0.05 -3.70
CA ARG A 191 18.21 -0.14 -4.83
C ARG A 191 17.33 1.08 -5.05
N VAL A 192 16.96 1.30 -6.31
CA VAL A 192 15.98 2.31 -6.71
C VAL A 192 14.92 1.65 -7.60
N TRP A 193 13.71 2.13 -7.52
CA TRP A 193 12.63 1.82 -8.46
C TRP A 193 11.70 3.03 -8.57
N MET A 194 10.96 3.09 -9.67
CA MET A 194 10.02 4.17 -9.94
C MET A 194 8.64 3.62 -10.23
N SER A 195 7.63 4.40 -9.88
CA SER A 195 6.25 4.14 -10.24
C SER A 195 5.58 5.45 -10.66
N TRP A 196 4.97 5.44 -11.83
CA TRP A 196 4.29 6.60 -12.38
C TRP A 196 2.78 6.51 -12.14
N VAL A 197 2.19 7.63 -11.79
CA VAL A 197 0.74 7.75 -11.68
C VAL A 197 0.17 7.71 -13.10
N PRO A 198 -0.78 6.82 -13.40
CA PRO A 198 -1.44 6.82 -14.71
C PRO A 198 -2.15 8.14 -14.95
N SER A 199 -2.10 8.65 -16.18
CA SER A 199 -2.88 9.81 -16.60
C SER A 199 -4.37 9.55 -16.44
N ASP A 200 -5.20 10.59 -16.43
CA ASP A 200 -6.65 10.42 -16.33
C ASP A 200 -7.21 9.59 -17.47
N HIS A 201 -6.62 9.73 -18.67
CA HIS A 201 -6.98 8.89 -19.82
C HIS A 201 -6.63 7.42 -19.58
N GLU A 202 -5.43 7.11 -19.12
CA GLU A 202 -5.00 5.74 -18.79
C GLU A 202 -5.84 5.16 -17.64
N ARG A 203 -6.23 5.97 -16.66
CA ARG A 203 -7.12 5.55 -15.57
C ARG A 203 -8.51 5.18 -16.10
N VAL A 204 -9.05 5.98 -16.99
CA VAL A 204 -10.35 5.71 -17.63
C VAL A 204 -10.27 4.44 -18.47
N MET A 205 -9.21 4.28 -19.26
CA MET A 205 -9.00 3.07 -20.06
C MET A 205 -8.79 1.83 -19.18
N GLY A 206 -7.99 1.93 -18.11
CA GLY A 206 -7.81 0.84 -17.15
C GLY A 206 -9.10 0.46 -16.45
N MET A 207 -9.91 1.43 -16.01
CA MET A 207 -11.23 1.15 -15.41
C MET A 207 -12.19 0.50 -16.42
N ARG A 208 -12.15 0.92 -17.69
CA ARG A 208 -12.97 0.32 -18.75
C ARG A 208 -12.58 -1.13 -18.99
N SER A 209 -11.27 -1.40 -19.06
CA SER A 209 -10.73 -2.76 -19.19
C SER A 209 -11.09 -3.64 -17.99
N GLU A 210 -10.96 -3.12 -16.75
CA GLU A 210 -11.38 -3.85 -15.54
C GLU A 210 -12.88 -4.15 -15.54
N LEU A 211 -13.72 -3.20 -15.96
CA LEU A 211 -15.17 -3.39 -16.06
C LEU A 211 -15.52 -4.42 -17.12
N GLU A 212 -14.82 -4.43 -18.27
CA GLU A 212 -15.00 -5.43 -19.31
C GLU A 212 -14.62 -6.84 -18.81
N VAL A 213 -13.48 -6.98 -18.14
CA VAL A 213 -13.04 -8.24 -17.52
C VAL A 213 -14.02 -8.71 -16.44
N LEU A 214 -14.54 -7.79 -15.62
CA LEU A 214 -15.54 -8.12 -14.60
C LEU A 214 -16.88 -8.51 -15.21
N ALA A 215 -17.31 -7.83 -16.30
CA ALA A 215 -18.52 -8.17 -17.02
C ALA A 215 -18.39 -9.54 -17.72
N GLU A 216 -17.23 -9.83 -18.31
CA GLU A 216 -16.97 -11.12 -18.93
C GLU A 216 -16.87 -12.25 -17.89
N ARG A 217 -16.22 -12.02 -16.75
CA ARG A 217 -16.28 -12.95 -15.61
C ARG A 217 -17.71 -13.17 -15.11
N GLY A 218 -18.49 -12.11 -14.99
CA GLY A 218 -19.89 -12.21 -14.62
C GLY A 218 -20.71 -13.06 -15.59
N ARG A 219 -20.50 -12.89 -16.91
CA ARG A 219 -21.14 -13.69 -17.94
C ARG A 219 -20.70 -15.15 -17.88
N LEU A 220 -19.41 -15.42 -17.69
CA LEU A 220 -18.88 -16.78 -17.57
C LEU A 220 -19.40 -17.48 -16.31
N ILE A 221 -19.51 -16.80 -15.19
CA ILE A 221 -20.09 -17.34 -13.97
C ILE A 221 -21.58 -17.64 -14.17
N ALA A 222 -22.33 -16.68 -14.75
CA ALA A 222 -23.76 -16.85 -15.01
C ALA A 222 -24.03 -17.99 -16.02
N SER A 223 -23.19 -18.15 -17.06
CA SER A 223 -23.31 -19.28 -17.99
C SER A 223 -23.01 -20.62 -17.32
N ARG A 224 -21.98 -20.67 -16.48
CA ARG A 224 -21.61 -21.86 -15.73
C ARG A 224 -22.67 -22.23 -14.68
N ASP A 225 -23.22 -21.23 -14.00
CA ASP A 225 -24.32 -21.45 -13.03
C ASP A 225 -25.58 -21.93 -13.74
N ASN A 226 -25.89 -21.40 -14.94
CA ASN A 226 -26.99 -21.88 -15.76
C ASN A 226 -26.75 -23.32 -16.27
N GLU A 227 -25.52 -23.64 -16.72
CA GLU A 227 -25.18 -25.00 -17.13
C GLU A 227 -25.28 -25.99 -15.96
N MET A 228 -24.78 -25.59 -14.77
CA MET A 228 -24.89 -26.42 -13.56
C MET A 228 -26.36 -26.58 -13.15
N MET A 229 -27.15 -25.52 -13.22
CA MET A 229 -28.59 -25.56 -12.91
C MET A 229 -29.35 -26.45 -13.91
N GLN A 230 -29.01 -26.37 -15.20
CA GLN A 230 -29.58 -27.28 -16.23
C GLN A 230 -29.16 -28.75 -15.99
N GLN A 231 -27.89 -28.99 -15.67
CA GLN A 231 -27.44 -30.33 -15.31
C GLN A 231 -28.12 -30.88 -14.05
N GLN A 232 -28.35 -30.03 -13.06
CA GLN A 232 -29.08 -30.42 -11.84
C GLN A 232 -30.53 -30.69 -12.15
N LEU A 233 -31.19 -29.88 -12.98
CA LEU A 233 -32.56 -30.10 -13.44
C LEU A 233 -32.66 -31.39 -14.26
N ASP A 234 -31.72 -31.64 -15.17
CA ASP A 234 -31.69 -32.89 -15.94
C ASP A 234 -31.50 -34.14 -15.06
N VAL A 235 -30.66 -34.01 -14.02
CA VAL A 235 -30.49 -35.08 -13.02
C VAL A 235 -31.75 -35.28 -12.17
N GLU A 236 -32.43 -34.18 -11.80
CA GLU A 236 -33.71 -34.27 -11.07
C GLU A 236 -34.83 -34.83 -11.95
N ILE A 237 -34.91 -34.42 -13.22
CA ILE A 237 -35.86 -34.97 -14.18
C ILE A 237 -35.63 -36.49 -14.36
N ARG A 238 -34.38 -36.93 -14.58
CA ARG A 238 -34.04 -38.35 -14.68
C ARG A 238 -34.32 -39.12 -13.39
N LYS A 239 -34.09 -38.51 -12.22
CA LYS A 239 -34.47 -39.12 -10.93
C LYS A 239 -35.99 -39.19 -10.77
N LEU A 240 -36.72 -38.18 -11.17
CA LEU A 240 -38.19 -38.18 -11.18
C LEU A 240 -38.75 -39.19 -12.18
N GLU A 241 -38.18 -39.30 -13.37
CA GLU A 241 -38.55 -40.31 -14.36
C GLU A 241 -38.25 -41.72 -13.87
N SER A 242 -37.06 -41.96 -13.27
CA SER A 242 -36.73 -43.24 -12.68
C SER A 242 -37.58 -43.55 -11.45
N SER A 243 -37.89 -42.54 -10.61
CA SER A 243 -38.79 -42.75 -9.48
C SER A 243 -40.24 -42.95 -9.92
N HIS A 244 -40.67 -42.30 -10.99
CA HIS A 244 -41.99 -42.55 -11.57
C HIS A 244 -42.11 -43.96 -12.14
N GLN A 245 -41.05 -44.47 -12.77
CA GLN A 245 -41.00 -45.87 -13.21
C GLN A 245 -41.03 -46.87 -12.04
N LEU A 246 -40.42 -46.53 -10.91
CA LEU A 246 -40.47 -47.32 -9.67
C LEU A 246 -41.80 -47.16 -8.93
N LEU A 247 -42.44 -46.00 -9.04
CA LEU A 247 -43.75 -45.68 -8.46
C LEU A 247 -44.90 -46.47 -9.12
N VAL A 248 -44.79 -46.69 -10.43
CA VAL A 248 -45.69 -47.62 -11.17
C VAL A 248 -45.58 -49.03 -10.65
N ALA A 249 -44.46 -49.37 -9.97
CA ALA A 249 -44.21 -50.68 -9.34
C ALA A 249 -44.63 -50.75 -7.85
N GLY A 250 -45.42 -49.82 -7.31
CA GLY A 250 -46.12 -49.99 -6.02
C GLY A 250 -45.47 -49.41 -4.76
N LYS A 251 -44.49 -48.45 -4.88
CA LYS A 251 -43.84 -47.84 -3.70
C LYS A 251 -43.83 -46.30 -3.74
N GLU A 252 -45.00 -45.70 -3.85
CA GLU A 252 -45.10 -44.26 -4.09
C GLU A 252 -44.70 -43.35 -2.92
N TYR A 253 -44.83 -43.79 -1.69
CA TYR A 253 -44.71 -42.88 -0.52
C TYR A 253 -43.28 -42.77 0.06
N GLU A 254 -42.51 -43.84 0.00
CA GLU A 254 -41.13 -43.81 0.55
C GLU A 254 -40.14 -43.03 -0.32
N ALA A 255 -40.29 -43.10 -1.63
CA ALA A 255 -39.40 -42.44 -2.59
C ALA A 255 -39.53 -40.88 -2.58
N LYS A 256 -40.71 -40.34 -2.24
CA LYS A 256 -40.90 -38.86 -2.12
C LYS A 256 -40.14 -38.26 -0.92
N SER A 257 -40.00 -39.02 0.15
CA SER A 257 -39.31 -38.56 1.37
C SER A 257 -37.79 -38.58 1.20
N GLU A 258 -37.23 -39.59 0.50
CA GLU A 258 -35.79 -39.66 0.23
C GLU A 258 -35.33 -38.64 -0.81
N ALA A 259 -36.09 -38.43 -1.89
CA ALA A 259 -35.77 -37.43 -2.91
C ALA A 259 -35.80 -35.98 -2.33
N ALA A 260 -36.75 -35.67 -1.43
CA ALA A 260 -36.77 -34.38 -0.74
C ALA A 260 -35.57 -34.18 0.21
N GLY A 261 -35.09 -35.26 0.84
CA GLY A 261 -33.90 -35.27 1.67
C GLY A 261 -32.61 -35.01 0.88
N ASP A 262 -32.52 -35.62 -0.29
CA ASP A 262 -31.35 -35.44 -1.16
C ASP A 262 -31.29 -34.07 -1.81
N ILE A 263 -32.44 -33.51 -2.22
CA ILE A 263 -32.55 -32.10 -2.68
C ILE A 263 -32.15 -31.12 -1.58
N ALA A 264 -32.57 -31.37 -0.34
CA ALA A 264 -32.18 -30.55 0.80
C ALA A 264 -30.67 -30.65 1.08
N ARG A 265 -30.05 -31.86 0.94
CA ARG A 265 -28.60 -32.04 1.10
C ARG A 265 -27.79 -31.35 -0.02
N ILE A 266 -28.28 -31.41 -1.26
CA ILE A 266 -27.62 -30.71 -2.39
C ILE A 266 -27.72 -29.20 -2.23
N ARG A 267 -28.88 -28.69 -1.83
CA ARG A 267 -29.06 -27.26 -1.53
C ARG A 267 -28.17 -26.78 -0.37
N ALA A 268 -28.09 -27.57 0.71
CA ALA A 268 -27.23 -27.26 1.84
C ALA A 268 -25.72 -27.31 1.47
N ARG A 269 -25.32 -28.19 0.53
CA ARG A 269 -23.93 -28.16 0.00
C ARG A 269 -23.66 -26.94 -0.86
N ALA A 270 -24.57 -26.60 -1.76
CA ALA A 270 -24.45 -25.41 -2.60
C ALA A 270 -24.46 -24.09 -1.78
N GLU A 271 -25.26 -24.03 -0.71
CA GLU A 271 -25.20 -22.92 0.24
C GLU A 271 -23.89 -22.85 1.00
N LYS A 272 -23.36 -23.98 1.48
CA LYS A 272 -22.03 -24.01 2.13
C LYS A 272 -20.91 -23.62 1.19
N GLU A 273 -20.91 -24.06 -0.05
CA GLU A 273 -19.93 -23.64 -1.05
C GLU A 273 -20.05 -22.16 -1.36
N LYS A 274 -21.27 -21.63 -1.44
CA LYS A 274 -21.52 -20.19 -1.62
C LYS A 274 -21.07 -19.37 -0.41
N GLU A 275 -21.27 -19.85 0.81
CA GLU A 275 -20.74 -19.22 2.02
C GLU A 275 -19.20 -19.26 2.06
N GLN A 276 -18.60 -20.42 1.74
CA GLN A 276 -17.14 -20.54 1.66
C GLN A 276 -16.55 -19.61 0.60
N TRP A 277 -17.20 -19.50 -0.55
CA TRP A 277 -16.83 -18.55 -1.59
C TRP A 277 -16.96 -17.09 -1.10
N ASN A 278 -18.06 -16.74 -0.46
CA ASN A 278 -18.26 -15.40 0.11
C ASN A 278 -17.20 -15.07 1.19
N VAL A 279 -16.87 -16.04 2.05
CA VAL A 279 -15.80 -15.89 3.04
C VAL A 279 -14.44 -15.71 2.36
N MET A 280 -14.16 -16.48 1.30
CA MET A 280 -12.92 -16.35 0.54
C MET A 280 -12.82 -15.00 -0.18
N VAL A 281 -13.90 -14.53 -0.78
CA VAL A 281 -13.98 -13.19 -1.40
C VAL A 281 -13.87 -12.08 -0.35
N GLN A 282 -14.50 -12.24 0.82
CA GLN A 282 -14.34 -11.29 1.92
C GLN A 282 -12.90 -11.28 2.45
N ARG A 283 -12.28 -12.45 2.57
CA ARG A 283 -10.88 -12.56 2.99
C ARG A 283 -9.93 -11.92 1.98
N SER A 284 -10.15 -12.15 0.68
CA SER A 284 -9.39 -11.48 -0.38
C SER A 284 -9.57 -9.96 -0.34
N ARG A 285 -10.81 -9.47 -0.13
CA ARG A 285 -11.08 -8.03 0.02
C ARG A 285 -10.45 -7.45 1.29
N LEU A 286 -10.41 -8.22 2.39
CA LEU A 286 -9.73 -7.81 3.61
C LEU A 286 -8.20 -7.79 3.42
N GLU A 287 -7.64 -8.75 2.70
CA GLU A 287 -6.21 -8.78 2.36
C GLU A 287 -5.84 -7.63 1.41
N GLU A 288 -6.69 -7.29 0.43
CA GLU A 288 -6.54 -6.10 -0.39
C GLU A 288 -6.70 -4.82 0.43
N GLY A 289 -7.73 -4.76 1.29
CA GLY A 289 -7.94 -3.64 2.20
C GLY A 289 -6.77 -3.43 3.18
N LEU A 290 -6.16 -4.51 3.68
CA LEU A 290 -4.97 -4.44 4.52
C LEU A 290 -3.72 -4.00 3.73
N LYS A 291 -3.60 -4.39 2.46
CA LYS A 291 -2.55 -3.87 1.57
C LYS A 291 -2.75 -2.38 1.31
N ASP A 292 -3.98 -1.98 1.01
CA ASP A 292 -4.34 -0.57 0.83
C ASP A 292 -4.17 0.23 2.12
N GLU A 293 -4.53 -0.34 3.27
CA GLU A 293 -4.31 0.30 4.57
C GLU A 293 -2.82 0.43 4.91
N ASN A 294 -2.01 -0.57 4.57
CA ASN A 294 -0.55 -0.49 4.74
C ASN A 294 0.08 0.52 3.79
N THR A 295 -0.43 0.64 2.56
CA THR A 295 0.00 1.69 1.61
C THR A 295 -0.49 3.07 2.06
N LEU A 296 -1.71 3.17 2.62
CA LEU A 296 -2.25 4.39 3.19
C LEU A 296 -1.50 4.79 4.47
N ARG A 297 -1.17 3.85 5.36
CA ARG A 297 -0.32 4.10 6.54
C ARG A 297 1.11 4.50 6.14
N GLY A 298 1.63 3.94 5.04
CA GLY A 298 2.86 4.42 4.42
C GLY A 298 2.73 5.90 4.02
N ARG A 299 1.65 6.22 3.31
CA ARG A 299 1.35 7.60 2.85
C ARG A 299 0.99 8.56 3.99
N GLU A 300 0.34 8.08 5.06
CA GLU A 300 0.07 8.90 6.24
C GLU A 300 1.35 9.25 7.01
N ARG A 301 2.30 8.29 7.09
CA ARG A 301 3.64 8.56 7.65
C ARG A 301 4.42 9.57 6.83
N GLU A 302 4.21 9.60 5.50
CA GLU A 302 4.75 10.66 4.65
C GLU A 302 4.04 12.00 4.85
N LYS A 303 2.74 12.00 5.20
CA LYS A 303 1.94 13.22 5.39
C LYS A 303 2.35 14.03 6.62
N ASP A 304 2.80 13.37 7.68
CA ASP A 304 3.27 14.06 8.88
C ASP A 304 4.59 14.83 8.64
N GLY A 305 5.31 14.51 7.54
CA GLY A 305 6.53 15.19 7.12
C GLY A 305 6.37 16.18 5.95
N ILE A 306 5.26 16.11 5.21
CA ILE A 306 5.07 16.92 4.00
C ILE A 306 3.66 17.48 4.01
N HIS A 307 3.52 18.80 4.07
CA HIS A 307 2.24 19.50 3.84
C HIS A 307 1.69 19.13 2.45
N HIS A 308 0.74 18.20 2.43
CA HIS A 308 0.11 17.78 1.20
C HIS A 308 -1.41 17.87 1.27
N ASP A 309 -1.91 18.99 0.82
CA ASP A 309 -3.36 19.26 0.68
C ASP A 309 -3.97 18.74 -0.62
N MET A 310 -3.23 18.04 -1.50
CA MET A 310 -3.74 17.85 -2.86
C MET A 310 -4.46 16.54 -3.16
N ASP A 311 -4.04 15.41 -2.60
CA ASP A 311 -4.50 14.13 -3.18
C ASP A 311 -5.74 13.52 -2.52
N VAL A 312 -6.11 13.97 -1.32
CA VAL A 312 -7.28 13.40 -0.62
C VAL A 312 -8.59 13.90 -1.20
N ASP A 313 -8.62 15.16 -1.61
CA ASP A 313 -9.83 15.75 -2.19
C ASP A 313 -10.06 15.25 -3.62
N ASP A 314 -9.01 15.00 -4.38
CA ASP A 314 -9.12 14.41 -5.71
C ASP A 314 -9.55 12.93 -5.66
N LEU A 315 -9.05 12.17 -4.70
CA LEU A 315 -9.50 10.79 -4.48
C LEU A 315 -10.95 10.71 -3.97
N LYS A 316 -11.39 11.67 -3.16
CA LYS A 316 -12.80 11.78 -2.76
C LYS A 316 -13.68 12.13 -3.96
N ARG A 317 -13.27 13.14 -4.76
CA ARG A 317 -13.97 13.51 -6.00
C ARG A 317 -14.07 12.33 -6.97
N MET A 318 -12.97 11.59 -7.16
CA MET A 318 -12.98 10.41 -8.03
C MET A 318 -13.87 9.27 -7.52
N ARG A 319 -13.97 9.06 -6.20
CA ARG A 319 -14.92 8.11 -5.61
C ARG A 319 -16.38 8.57 -5.78
N GLU A 320 -16.62 9.86 -5.62
CA GLU A 320 -17.94 10.44 -5.83
C GLU A 320 -18.34 10.40 -7.30
N ASP A 321 -17.43 10.67 -8.21
CA ASP A 321 -17.68 10.59 -9.66
C ASP A 321 -17.92 9.15 -10.11
N LYS A 322 -17.14 8.18 -9.61
CA LYS A 322 -17.41 6.74 -9.83
C LYS A 322 -18.80 6.34 -9.32
N ARG A 323 -19.17 6.82 -8.14
CA ARG A 323 -20.50 6.55 -7.56
C ARG A 323 -21.62 7.20 -8.38
N ARG A 324 -21.40 8.42 -8.90
CA ARG A 324 -22.35 9.12 -9.76
C ARG A 324 -22.50 8.44 -11.14
N VAL A 325 -21.41 7.96 -11.72
CA VAL A 325 -21.44 7.20 -12.98
C VAL A 325 -22.19 5.89 -12.79
N TRP A 326 -21.86 5.14 -11.73
CA TRP A 326 -22.54 3.89 -11.40
C TRP A 326 -24.03 4.09 -11.13
N LEU A 327 -24.43 5.15 -10.40
CA LEU A 327 -25.82 5.49 -10.16
C LEU A 327 -26.57 5.82 -11.46
N ARG A 328 -25.93 6.59 -12.37
CA ARG A 328 -26.55 6.90 -13.69
C ARG A 328 -26.73 5.67 -14.56
N GLU A 329 -25.79 4.73 -14.52
CA GLU A 329 -25.94 3.45 -15.24
C GLU A 329 -27.05 2.59 -14.64
N GLN A 330 -27.17 2.54 -13.31
CA GLN A 330 -28.29 1.87 -12.66
C GLN A 330 -29.63 2.53 -12.99
N GLU A 331 -29.69 3.86 -12.98
CA GLU A 331 -30.90 4.59 -13.39
C GLU A 331 -31.25 4.33 -14.86
N LYS A 332 -30.26 4.22 -15.72
CA LYS A 332 -30.45 3.94 -17.14
C LYS A 332 -30.98 2.52 -17.38
N THR A 333 -30.39 1.53 -16.69
CA THR A 333 -30.89 0.14 -16.74
C THR A 333 -32.29 -0.01 -16.17
N VAL A 334 -32.62 0.71 -15.11
CA VAL A 334 -33.98 0.73 -14.56
C VAL A 334 -34.96 1.42 -15.53
N GLN A 335 -34.53 2.52 -16.16
CA GLN A 335 -35.36 3.19 -17.17
C GLN A 335 -35.56 2.31 -18.42
N GLU A 336 -34.54 1.63 -18.90
CA GLU A 336 -34.63 0.70 -20.00
C GLU A 336 -35.58 -0.46 -19.67
N HIS A 337 -35.47 -1.03 -18.50
CA HIS A 337 -36.34 -2.09 -18.02
C HIS A 337 -37.79 -1.63 -17.86
N ASN A 338 -38.00 -0.43 -17.31
CA ASN A 338 -39.35 0.17 -17.21
C ASN A 338 -39.96 0.48 -18.59
N ASN A 339 -39.13 0.91 -19.54
CA ASN A 339 -39.58 1.15 -20.91
C ASN A 339 -39.94 -0.16 -21.66
N GLU A 340 -39.17 -1.25 -21.39
CA GLU A 340 -39.54 -2.58 -21.93
C GLU A 340 -40.84 -3.10 -21.31
N MET A 341 -40.99 -2.95 -19.99
CA MET A 341 -42.25 -3.32 -19.30
C MET A 341 -43.44 -2.51 -19.80
N LEU A 342 -43.25 -1.21 -20.02
CA LEU A 342 -44.29 -0.37 -20.63
C LEU A 342 -44.65 -0.79 -22.04
N LYS A 343 -43.64 -1.17 -22.84
CA LYS A 343 -43.85 -1.65 -24.20
C LYS A 343 -44.62 -2.97 -24.23
N THR A 344 -44.21 -3.92 -23.40
CA THR A 344 -44.91 -5.22 -23.29
C THR A 344 -46.30 -5.08 -22.72
N THR A 345 -46.56 -4.15 -21.82
CA THR A 345 -47.93 -3.85 -21.33
C THR A 345 -48.80 -3.17 -22.40
N LEU A 346 -48.20 -2.25 -23.17
CA LEU A 346 -48.92 -1.59 -24.30
C LEU A 346 -49.23 -2.57 -25.43
N ASP A 347 -48.29 -3.46 -25.74
CA ASP A 347 -48.51 -4.51 -26.76
C ASP A 347 -49.61 -5.50 -26.32
N ALA A 348 -49.61 -5.89 -25.03
CA ALA A 348 -50.66 -6.74 -24.47
C ALA A 348 -52.04 -6.07 -24.41
N ILE A 349 -52.10 -4.77 -24.18
CA ILE A 349 -53.35 -3.99 -24.25
C ILE A 349 -53.85 -3.91 -25.69
N ARG A 350 -52.93 -3.74 -26.63
CA ARG A 350 -53.30 -3.66 -28.07
C ARG A 350 -53.80 -4.97 -28.62
N GLU A 351 -53.16 -6.10 -28.19
CA GLU A 351 -53.66 -7.44 -28.55
C GLU A 351 -55.05 -7.71 -27.92
N ALA A 352 -55.32 -7.21 -26.70
CA ALA A 352 -56.62 -7.34 -26.06
C ALA A 352 -57.74 -6.46 -26.70
N GLU A 353 -57.34 -5.34 -27.35
CA GLU A 353 -58.30 -4.46 -28.09
C GLU A 353 -58.58 -4.96 -29.53
N GLU A 354 -57.75 -5.86 -30.07
CA GLU A 354 -57.97 -6.47 -31.39
C GLU A 354 -58.80 -7.76 -31.35
N GLU A 355 -59.08 -8.32 -30.14
CA GLU A 355 -59.91 -9.54 -29.91
C GLU A 355 -61.36 -9.22 -29.52
N ASP A 356 -61.76 -7.95 -29.32
CA ASP A 356 -63.13 -7.49 -29.14
C ASP A 356 -63.69 -6.87 -30.46
#